data_1922311ffd815d34f6ee508f6082a897
#
_entry.id   1922311ffd815d34f6ee508f6082a897
#
_cell.length_a   1.000
_cell.length_b   1.000
_cell.length_c   1.000
_cell.angle_alpha   90.00
_cell.angle_beta   90.00
_cell.angle_gamma   90.00
#
_symmetry.space_group_name_H-M   'P 1'
#
loop_
_entity.id
_entity.type
_entity.pdbx_description
1 polymer ?
#
loop_
_entity_poly.entity_id
_entity_poly.type
_entity_poly.pdbx_seq_one_letter_code
_entity_poly.pdbx_strand_id
1 'polypeptide(L)'
;VLERAGERLVLAGVHDPNGPRDMKTPRQLAAEIKKAEGNLPTILLAHRNDRLEEYAACGFSVVLCGHGHGGVWRLPWVGGLLGPGGAWRPFYDAGVYRQKNTIQVVSRGLGRAKWLLRLGNRPQVLTVVLES
;
A
#
# COMPACT_ATOMS: atom_id res chain seq x y z
N VAL A 1 -3.05 12.70 13.69
CA VAL A 1 -1.61 13.00 13.75
C VAL A 1 -0.99 12.15 14.83
N LEU A 2 0.20 11.63 14.57
CA LEU A 2 1.04 10.97 15.53
C LEU A 2 2.22 11.89 15.87
N GLU A 3 2.63 11.91 17.15
CA GLU A 3 3.74 12.72 17.61
C GLU A 3 4.66 11.89 18.53
N ARG A 4 5.96 12.02 18.31
CA ARG A 4 6.98 11.38 19.14
C ARG A 4 8.26 12.24 19.13
N ALA A 5 8.78 12.56 20.31
CA ALA A 5 10.02 13.34 20.48
C ALA A 5 10.04 14.68 19.73
N GLY A 6 8.88 15.35 19.60
CA GLY A 6 8.74 16.60 18.85
C GLY A 6 8.53 16.43 17.33
N GLU A 7 8.70 15.23 16.80
CA GLU A 7 8.42 14.92 15.40
C GLU A 7 6.94 14.56 15.20
N ARG A 8 6.37 15.03 14.10
CA ARG A 8 4.94 14.84 13.80
C ARG A 8 4.74 14.20 12.42
N LEU A 9 3.80 13.28 12.30
CA LEU A 9 3.37 12.71 11.04
C LEU A 9 1.85 12.46 11.04
N VAL A 10 1.29 12.34 9.85
CA VAL A 10 -0.12 11.95 9.66
C VAL A 10 -0.18 10.46 9.34
N LEU A 11 -1.02 9.72 10.07
CA LEU A 11 -1.45 8.38 9.67
C LEU A 11 -2.87 8.49 9.13
N ALA A 12 -3.07 8.10 7.88
CA ALA A 12 -4.34 8.16 7.17
C ALA A 12 -4.70 6.82 6.54
N GLY A 13 -5.96 6.60 6.27
CA GLY A 13 -6.45 5.42 5.58
C GLY A 13 -7.41 5.77 4.46
N VAL A 14 -7.33 5.03 3.36
CA VAL A 14 -8.27 5.14 2.25
C VAL A 14 -8.95 3.79 2.02
N HIS A 15 -10.23 3.85 1.72
CA HIS A 15 -11.01 2.65 1.41
C HIS A 15 -10.64 2.02 0.06
N ASP A 16 -11.03 0.76 -0.14
CA ASP A 16 -10.95 0.12 -1.45
C ASP A 16 -11.88 0.83 -2.44
N PRO A 17 -11.40 1.22 -3.63
CA PRO A 17 -12.23 1.87 -4.64
C PRO A 17 -13.41 1.01 -5.15
N ASN A 18 -13.40 -0.29 -4.86
CA ASN A 18 -14.53 -1.19 -5.14
C ASN A 18 -15.60 -1.20 -4.03
N GLY A 19 -15.43 -0.38 -3.00
CA GLY A 19 -16.39 -0.23 -1.91
C GLY A 19 -17.58 0.67 -2.27
N PRO A 20 -18.36 1.15 -1.28
CA PRO A 20 -19.49 2.06 -1.50
C PRO A 20 -19.13 3.32 -2.29
N ARG A 21 -20.09 3.86 -3.06
CA ARG A 21 -19.82 4.93 -4.02
C ARG A 21 -19.47 6.29 -3.41
N ASP A 22 -19.75 6.51 -2.13
CA ASP A 22 -19.53 7.77 -1.39
C ASP A 22 -18.17 7.85 -0.68
N MET A 23 -17.28 6.91 -0.94
CA MET A 23 -15.96 6.87 -0.30
C MET A 23 -14.99 7.89 -0.87
N LYS A 24 -14.19 8.48 0.04
CA LYS A 24 -13.16 9.45 -0.35
C LYS A 24 -12.09 8.81 -1.23
N THR A 25 -11.74 9.52 -2.29
CA THR A 25 -10.60 9.18 -3.13
C THR A 25 -9.29 9.55 -2.43
N PRO A 26 -8.14 8.96 -2.83
CA PRO A 26 -6.82 9.37 -2.33
C PRO A 26 -6.57 10.88 -2.49
N ARG A 27 -7.01 11.46 -3.60
CA ARG A 27 -6.86 12.90 -3.89
C ARG A 27 -7.66 13.79 -2.94
N GLN A 28 -8.92 13.43 -2.66
CA GLN A 28 -9.74 14.16 -1.69
C GLN A 28 -9.15 14.08 -0.29
N LEU A 29 -8.71 12.88 0.13
CA LEU A 29 -8.06 12.68 1.42
C LEU A 29 -6.76 13.51 1.54
N ALA A 30 -5.92 13.51 0.52
CA ALA A 30 -4.69 14.31 0.50
C ALA A 30 -4.97 15.83 0.60
N ALA A 31 -6.00 16.31 -0.10
CA ALA A 31 -6.38 17.71 -0.02
C ALA A 31 -6.89 18.12 1.37
N GLU A 32 -7.67 17.26 2.03
CA GLU A 32 -8.13 17.49 3.41
C GLU A 32 -6.97 17.49 4.40
N ILE A 33 -6.04 16.51 4.30
CA ILE A 33 -4.85 16.45 5.15
C ILE A 33 -4.02 17.71 4.97
N LYS A 34 -3.77 18.13 3.74
CA LYS A 34 -3.00 19.34 3.46
C LYS A 34 -3.64 20.60 4.03
N LYS A 35 -4.96 20.70 3.99
CA LYS A 35 -5.71 21.81 4.57
C LYS A 35 -5.65 21.83 6.10
N ALA A 36 -5.71 20.68 6.75
CA ALA A 36 -5.76 20.54 8.20
C ALA A 36 -4.37 20.58 8.85
N GLU A 37 -3.37 19.93 8.25
CA GLU A 37 -2.08 19.63 8.87
C GLU A 37 -0.88 20.19 8.06
N GLY A 38 -1.13 20.84 6.94
CA GLY A 38 -0.09 21.38 6.07
C GLY A 38 0.68 20.29 5.32
N ASN A 39 2.02 20.41 5.31
CA ASN A 39 2.90 19.49 4.58
C ASN A 39 3.56 18.44 5.48
N LEU A 40 2.88 18.00 6.53
CA LEU A 40 3.42 16.92 7.37
C LEU A 40 3.62 15.64 6.56
N PRO A 41 4.69 14.87 6.84
CA PRO A 41 4.85 13.53 6.27
C PRO A 41 3.61 12.70 6.53
N THR A 42 3.11 12.02 5.50
CA THR A 42 1.87 11.24 5.60
C THR A 42 2.12 9.79 5.26
N ILE A 43 1.75 8.90 6.18
CA ILE A 43 1.66 7.47 5.94
C ILE A 43 0.23 7.13 5.56
N LEU A 44 0.05 6.55 4.37
CA LEU A 44 -1.24 6.08 3.88
C LEU A 44 -1.38 4.57 4.07
N LEU A 45 -2.45 4.16 4.73
CA LEU A 45 -2.91 2.77 4.74
C LEU A 45 -3.88 2.59 3.58
N ALA A 46 -3.52 1.77 2.60
CA ALA A 46 -4.32 1.52 1.41
C ALA A 46 -4.50 0.02 1.17
N HIS A 47 -5.66 -0.39 0.67
CA HIS A 47 -5.88 -1.78 0.30
C HIS A 47 -5.14 -2.15 -0.99
N ARG A 48 -5.24 -1.30 -2.01
CA ARG A 48 -4.73 -1.55 -3.37
C ARG A 48 -3.23 -1.30 -3.49
N ASN A 49 -2.51 -2.25 -4.05
CA ASN A 49 -1.07 -2.18 -4.33
C ASN A 49 -0.74 -1.68 -5.76
N ASP A 50 -1.71 -1.61 -6.63
CA ASP A 50 -1.57 -1.30 -8.06
C ASP A 50 -1.79 0.19 -8.40
N ARG A 51 -1.74 1.10 -7.39
CA ARG A 51 -2.01 2.53 -7.56
C ARG A 51 -0.88 3.45 -7.09
N LEU A 52 0.36 2.97 -7.14
CA LEU A 52 1.50 3.76 -6.67
C LEU A 52 1.61 5.12 -7.36
N GLU A 53 1.35 5.21 -8.65
CA GLU A 53 1.39 6.45 -9.43
C GLU A 53 0.37 7.47 -8.92
N GLU A 54 -0.85 7.02 -8.59
CA GLU A 54 -1.89 7.87 -8.01
C GLU A 54 -1.51 8.36 -6.62
N TYR A 55 -1.00 7.47 -5.77
CA TYR A 55 -0.55 7.83 -4.42
C TYR A 55 0.62 8.82 -4.45
N ALA A 56 1.57 8.64 -5.36
CA ALA A 56 2.68 9.54 -5.58
C ALA A 56 2.24 10.92 -6.12
N ALA A 57 1.23 10.95 -6.98
CA ALA A 57 0.65 12.19 -7.47
C ALA A 57 -0.09 12.97 -6.36
N CYS A 58 -0.57 12.27 -5.33
CA CYS A 58 -1.20 12.87 -4.14
C CYS A 58 -0.18 13.36 -3.09
N GLY A 59 1.10 13.00 -3.20
CA GLY A 59 2.16 13.45 -2.31
C GLY A 59 2.26 12.69 -0.97
N PHE A 60 1.73 11.48 -0.88
CA PHE A 60 1.92 10.62 0.29
C PHE A 60 3.39 10.20 0.41
N SER A 61 3.96 10.25 1.64
CA SER A 61 5.37 9.92 1.86
C SER A 61 5.62 8.42 1.84
N VAL A 62 4.77 7.68 2.57
CA VAL A 62 4.81 6.22 2.65
C VAL A 62 3.41 5.66 2.42
N VAL A 63 3.31 4.59 1.66
CA VAL A 63 2.07 3.84 1.45
C VAL A 63 2.27 2.39 1.90
N LEU A 64 1.45 1.94 2.83
CA LEU A 64 1.43 0.56 3.30
C LEU A 64 0.22 -0.13 2.70
N CYS A 65 0.42 -1.19 1.93
CA CYS A 65 -0.65 -1.88 1.24
C CYS A 65 -0.42 -3.40 1.14
N GLY A 66 -1.43 -4.10 0.64
CA GLY A 66 -1.42 -5.55 0.48
C GLY A 66 -2.23 -5.97 -0.73
N HIS A 67 -3.37 -6.66 -0.51
CA HIS A 67 -4.35 -7.11 -1.49
C HIS A 67 -3.87 -8.16 -2.51
N GLY A 68 -2.67 -7.98 -3.07
CA GLY A 68 -2.13 -8.89 -4.10
C GLY A 68 -1.70 -10.26 -3.57
N HIS A 69 -1.73 -10.47 -2.24
CA HIS A 69 -1.29 -11.71 -1.59
C HIS A 69 0.08 -12.22 -2.07
N GLY A 70 0.96 -11.30 -2.50
CA GLY A 70 2.27 -11.62 -3.07
C GLY A 70 2.20 -12.33 -4.43
N GLY A 71 1.09 -12.18 -5.17
CA GLY A 71 0.86 -12.84 -6.45
C GLY A 71 0.48 -14.31 -6.31
N VAL A 72 -0.18 -14.70 -5.23
CA VAL A 72 -0.72 -16.02 -4.84
C VAL A 72 0.28 -17.16 -5.02
N TRP A 73 0.73 -17.42 -6.24
CA TRP A 73 1.80 -18.35 -6.59
C TRP A 73 3.08 -17.56 -6.90
N ARG A 74 4.20 -18.01 -6.35
CA ARG A 74 5.49 -17.36 -6.54
C ARG A 74 6.55 -18.36 -7.00
N LEU A 75 7.34 -17.93 -7.96
CA LEU A 75 8.53 -18.65 -8.38
C LEU A 75 9.79 -17.89 -7.96
N PRO A 76 10.87 -18.61 -7.60
CA PRO A 76 12.17 -17.99 -7.39
C PRO A 76 12.57 -17.13 -8.61
N TRP A 77 13.15 -15.95 -8.35
CA TRP A 77 13.61 -14.97 -9.34
C TRP A 77 12.53 -14.36 -10.27
N VAL A 78 11.35 -14.96 -10.37
CA VAL A 78 10.23 -14.46 -11.20
C VAL A 78 9.29 -13.56 -10.40
N GLY A 79 9.06 -13.88 -9.13
CA GLY A 79 8.10 -13.18 -8.28
C GLY A 79 6.70 -13.80 -8.32
N GLY A 80 5.69 -12.97 -8.05
CA GLY A 80 4.29 -13.38 -8.05
C GLY A 80 3.73 -13.62 -9.45
N LEU A 81 2.89 -14.64 -9.59
CA LEU A 81 2.33 -15.03 -10.88
C LEU A 81 0.89 -14.56 -11.09
N LEU A 82 0.09 -14.47 -10.02
CA LEU A 82 -1.35 -14.19 -10.11
C LEU A 82 -1.74 -13.05 -9.17
N GLY A 83 -2.04 -11.90 -9.73
CA GLY A 83 -2.43 -10.70 -9.00
C GLY A 83 -3.94 -10.49 -8.92
N PRO A 84 -4.37 -9.38 -8.30
CA PRO A 84 -5.76 -8.97 -8.22
C PRO A 84 -6.43 -8.94 -9.60
N GLY A 85 -7.69 -9.39 -9.65
CA GLY A 85 -8.44 -9.41 -10.91
C GLY A 85 -7.93 -10.43 -11.95
N GLY A 86 -7.05 -11.38 -11.55
CA GLY A 86 -6.46 -12.35 -12.47
C GLY A 86 -5.25 -11.82 -13.26
N ALA A 87 -4.71 -10.69 -12.86
CA ALA A 87 -3.53 -10.10 -13.52
C ALA A 87 -2.34 -11.08 -13.49
N TRP A 88 -1.81 -11.38 -14.67
CA TRP A 88 -0.64 -12.25 -14.80
C TRP A 88 0.64 -11.46 -14.53
N ARG A 89 1.51 -11.96 -13.63
CA ARG A 89 2.77 -11.34 -13.21
C ARG A 89 2.59 -9.87 -12.78
N PRO A 90 1.85 -9.62 -11.67
CA PRO A 90 1.59 -8.27 -11.21
C PRO A 90 2.91 -7.55 -10.88
N PHE A 91 3.04 -6.30 -11.31
CA PHE A 91 4.28 -5.53 -11.12
C PHE A 91 4.56 -5.26 -9.63
N TYR A 92 3.53 -4.86 -8.86
CA TYR A 92 3.65 -4.56 -7.43
C TYR A 92 3.19 -5.75 -6.57
N ASP A 93 3.91 -6.87 -6.62
CA ASP A 93 3.49 -8.10 -5.96
C ASP A 93 3.86 -8.18 -4.47
N ALA A 94 5.08 -7.80 -4.10
CA ALA A 94 5.56 -7.74 -2.72
C ALA A 94 6.91 -7.00 -2.66
N GLY A 95 7.15 -6.28 -1.58
CA GLY A 95 8.42 -5.57 -1.37
C GLY A 95 8.26 -4.06 -1.31
N VAL A 96 9.32 -3.34 -1.63
CA VAL A 96 9.39 -1.88 -1.56
C VAL A 96 9.54 -1.32 -2.97
N TYR A 97 8.65 -0.40 -3.31
CA TYR A 97 8.64 0.31 -4.60
C TYR A 97 8.74 1.81 -4.36
N ARG A 98 9.30 2.53 -5.31
CA ARG A 98 9.48 3.98 -5.22
C ARG A 98 8.96 4.67 -6.46
N GLN A 99 8.25 5.77 -6.27
CA GLN A 99 7.78 6.64 -7.34
C GLN A 99 7.87 8.09 -6.85
N LYS A 100 8.71 8.91 -7.47
CA LYS A 100 9.02 10.26 -6.99
C LYS A 100 9.48 10.21 -5.51
N ASN A 101 8.82 10.95 -4.63
CA ASN A 101 9.11 11.01 -3.20
C ASN A 101 8.25 10.03 -2.36
N THR A 102 7.51 9.14 -3.02
CA THR A 102 6.62 8.17 -2.36
C THR A 102 7.26 6.79 -2.33
N ILE A 103 7.26 6.18 -1.16
CA ILE A 103 7.67 4.80 -0.94
C ILE A 103 6.42 3.96 -0.71
N GLN A 104 6.22 2.92 -1.51
CA GLN A 104 5.15 1.94 -1.30
C GLN A 104 5.73 0.63 -0.78
N VAL A 105 5.19 0.16 0.34
CA VAL A 105 5.53 -1.12 0.94
C VAL A 105 4.36 -2.08 0.76
N VAL A 106 4.59 -3.16 0.03
CA VAL A 106 3.57 -4.17 -0.29
C VAL A 106 3.84 -5.43 0.51
N SER A 107 2.91 -5.77 1.42
CA SER A 107 2.96 -7.00 2.20
C SER A 107 2.27 -8.15 1.46
N ARG A 108 2.85 -9.36 1.55
CA ARG A 108 2.17 -10.58 1.11
C ARG A 108 1.00 -10.97 2.03
N GLY A 109 1.00 -10.43 3.27
CA GLY A 109 -0.02 -10.70 4.28
C GLY A 109 -0.07 -12.15 4.76
N LEU A 110 -0.99 -12.44 5.67
CA LEU A 110 -1.20 -13.76 6.28
C LEU A 110 -2.34 -14.55 5.62
N GLY A 111 -3.29 -13.86 5.01
CA GLY A 111 -4.51 -14.45 4.44
C GLY A 111 -4.29 -15.22 3.14
N ARG A 112 -5.36 -15.86 2.67
CA ARG A 112 -5.44 -16.53 1.37
C ARG A 112 -6.30 -15.72 0.39
N ALA A 113 -6.01 -15.85 -0.90
CA ALA A 113 -6.88 -15.32 -1.96
C ALA A 113 -8.06 -16.25 -2.17
N LYS A 114 -9.18 -16.00 -1.51
CA LYS A 114 -10.37 -16.85 -1.55
C LYS A 114 -10.02 -18.33 -1.24
N TRP A 115 -10.29 -19.24 -2.17
CA TRP A 115 -10.01 -20.68 -2.07
C TRP A 115 -8.67 -21.10 -2.72
N LEU A 116 -7.92 -20.15 -3.29
CA LEU A 116 -6.60 -20.46 -3.88
C LEU A 116 -5.54 -20.69 -2.80
N LEU A 117 -4.82 -21.78 -2.90
CA LEU A 117 -3.69 -22.09 -2.05
C LEU A 117 -2.47 -21.25 -2.48
N ARG A 118 -1.67 -20.82 -1.52
CA ARG A 118 -0.37 -20.19 -1.79
C ARG A 118 0.64 -21.27 -2.17
N LEU A 119 1.31 -21.13 -3.30
CA LEU A 119 2.40 -21.99 -3.73
C LEU A 119 3.69 -21.20 -3.84
N GLY A 120 4.77 -21.65 -3.17
CA GLY A 120 6.04 -20.94 -3.12
C GLY A 120 5.98 -19.55 -2.45
N ASN A 121 4.90 -19.24 -1.76
CA ASN A 121 4.54 -17.91 -1.29
C ASN A 121 4.16 -17.94 0.20
N ARG A 122 5.16 -17.91 1.07
CA ARG A 122 4.96 -17.95 2.52
C ARG A 122 4.22 -16.71 3.02
N PRO A 123 3.33 -16.83 4.02
CA PRO A 123 2.75 -15.70 4.73
C PRO A 123 3.83 -14.76 5.27
N GLN A 124 3.52 -13.46 5.37
CA GLN A 124 4.49 -12.45 5.76
C GLN A 124 3.84 -11.40 6.67
N VAL A 125 4.54 -11.08 7.76
CA VAL A 125 4.36 -9.86 8.56
C VAL A 125 5.56 -8.97 8.30
N LEU A 126 5.33 -7.69 8.09
CA LEU A 126 6.38 -6.68 7.90
C LEU A 126 6.39 -5.74 9.10
N THR A 127 7.59 -5.44 9.59
CA THR A 127 7.83 -4.31 10.49
C THR A 127 8.44 -3.18 9.66
N VAL A 128 7.84 -2.01 9.75
CA VAL A 128 8.33 -0.79 9.13
C VAL A 128 8.82 0.13 10.24
N VAL A 129 10.09 0.46 10.21
CA VAL A 129 10.71 1.41 11.14
C VAL A 129 10.85 2.74 10.42
N LEU A 130 10.39 3.82 11.08
CA LEU A 130 10.54 5.18 10.60
C LEU A 130 11.68 5.82 11.41
N GLU A 131 12.62 6.38 10.71
CA GLU A 131 13.76 7.10 11.30
C GLU A 131 13.69 8.57 10.84
N SER A 132 14.02 9.48 11.74
CA SER A 132 14.13 10.92 11.48
C SER A 132 15.51 11.29 10.96
#